data_d36d7ed647d75a75e87ab804752ba576
#
_entry.id   d36d7ed647d75a75e87ab804752ba576
#
_cell.length_a   1.000
_cell.length_b   1.000
_cell.length_c   1.000
_cell.angle_alpha   90.00
_cell.angle_beta   90.00
_cell.angle_gamma   90.00
#
_symmetry.space_group_name_H-M   'P 1'
#
loop_
_entity.id
_entity.type
_entity.pdbx_description
1 polymer ?
#
loop_
_entity_poly.entity_id
_entity_poly.type
_entity_poly.pdbx_seq_one_letter_code
_entity_poly.pdbx_strand_id
1 'polypeptide(L)'
;MYEKYDKWPILREKQALVSEKVKDVHLIVSIDCGEEFNIHPIHKEVIGQRLGKSVLLHYYNYSIQGDAPTIISIEYIDSKLYIKYNQNLYYKGENIQEFEIENHLVRKPIYPELKDGTLIFGIDQDCTQLLYAYKNYPITNLYGINEIPIAPFRITINKNV
;
A
#
# COMPACT_ATOMS: atom_id res chain seq x y z
N MET A 1 -0.04 15.02 25.25
CA MET A 1 0.73 13.77 24.99
C MET A 1 -0.19 12.88 24.21
N TYR A 2 -0.16 12.95 22.86
CA TYR A 2 -0.99 12.11 22.02
C TYR A 2 -0.42 10.69 22.04
N GLU A 3 -1.28 9.72 22.41
CA GLU A 3 -0.91 8.32 22.50
C GLU A 3 -0.28 7.82 21.20
N LYS A 4 0.87 7.19 21.35
CA LYS A 4 1.78 6.65 20.35
C LYS A 4 1.20 5.43 19.59
N TYR A 5 -0.10 5.33 19.45
CA TYR A 5 -0.75 4.20 18.75
C TYR A 5 -1.36 4.67 17.45
N ASP A 6 -0.74 4.24 16.36
CA ASP A 6 -1.26 4.37 15.00
C ASP A 6 -2.54 3.53 14.84
N LYS A 7 -3.69 4.08 15.23
CA LYS A 7 -4.96 3.35 15.19
C LYS A 7 -5.47 3.17 13.76
N TRP A 8 -5.32 4.18 12.92
CA TRP A 8 -5.77 4.15 11.53
C TRP A 8 -5.02 3.15 10.65
N PRO A 9 -3.68 3.01 10.71
CA PRO A 9 -2.98 1.94 10.00
C PRO A 9 -3.47 0.55 10.37
N ILE A 10 -3.68 0.28 11.66
CA ILE A 10 -4.19 -1.00 12.13
C ILE A 10 -5.60 -1.27 11.58
N LEU A 11 -6.48 -0.25 11.56
CA LEU A 11 -7.81 -0.39 10.97
C LEU A 11 -7.74 -0.73 9.48
N ARG A 12 -6.91 -0.01 8.70
CA ARG A 12 -6.73 -0.28 7.27
C ARG A 12 -6.17 -1.69 7.01
N GLU A 13 -5.23 -2.14 7.83
CA GLU A 13 -4.69 -3.51 7.77
C GLU A 13 -5.80 -4.55 8.01
N LYS A 14 -6.70 -4.32 8.97
CA LYS A 14 -7.83 -5.21 9.21
C LYS A 14 -8.87 -5.18 8.09
N GLN A 15 -9.13 -4.03 7.49
CA GLN A 15 -10.00 -3.91 6.32
C GLN A 15 -9.44 -4.68 5.11
N ALA A 16 -8.13 -4.58 4.84
CA ALA A 16 -7.46 -5.36 3.80
C ALA A 16 -7.58 -6.87 4.07
N LEU A 17 -7.33 -7.29 5.32
CA LEU A 17 -7.44 -8.70 5.71
C LEU A 17 -8.86 -9.25 5.54
N VAL A 18 -9.91 -8.45 5.76
CA VAL A 18 -11.29 -8.86 5.52
C VAL A 18 -11.52 -9.12 4.04
N SER A 19 -11.06 -8.23 3.15
CA SER A 19 -11.21 -8.43 1.70
C SER A 19 -10.45 -9.63 1.16
N GLU A 20 -9.37 -10.05 1.81
CA GLU A 20 -8.64 -11.28 1.46
C GLU A 20 -9.34 -12.57 1.92
N LYS A 21 -10.05 -12.51 3.06
CA LYS A 21 -10.60 -13.70 3.72
C LYS A 21 -12.08 -13.93 3.48
N VAL A 22 -12.81 -12.89 3.15
CA VAL A 22 -14.27 -12.96 2.97
C VAL A 22 -14.60 -12.90 1.50
N LYS A 23 -15.27 -13.94 1.00
CA LYS A 23 -15.72 -14.00 -0.38
C LYS A 23 -16.65 -12.83 -0.71
N ASP A 24 -16.55 -12.30 -1.92
CA ASP A 24 -17.38 -11.21 -2.46
C ASP A 24 -17.24 -9.88 -1.67
N VAL A 25 -16.13 -9.70 -0.94
CA VAL A 25 -15.75 -8.44 -0.30
C VAL A 25 -14.52 -7.87 -1.00
N HIS A 26 -14.63 -6.64 -1.51
CA HIS A 26 -13.58 -5.98 -2.29
C HIS A 26 -13.12 -4.69 -1.61
N LEU A 27 -11.80 -4.49 -1.55
CA LEU A 27 -11.19 -3.32 -0.92
C LEU A 27 -11.08 -2.17 -1.92
N ILE A 28 -11.62 -1.01 -1.54
CA ILE A 28 -11.38 0.24 -2.25
C ILE A 28 -10.34 1.06 -1.49
N VAL A 29 -9.19 1.28 -2.11
CA VAL A 29 -8.13 2.12 -1.53
C VAL A 29 -8.47 3.59 -1.76
N SER A 30 -8.58 4.35 -0.68
CA SER A 30 -8.95 5.78 -0.69
C SER A 30 -7.97 6.64 0.12
N ILE A 31 -6.76 6.16 0.32
CA ILE A 31 -5.76 6.78 1.20
C ILE A 31 -5.30 8.17 0.72
N ASP A 32 -5.40 8.43 -0.57
CA ASP A 32 -5.07 9.69 -1.25
C ASP A 32 -6.27 10.65 -1.37
N CYS A 33 -7.45 10.29 -0.85
CA CYS A 33 -8.68 11.09 -0.95
C CYS A 33 -9.04 11.78 0.36
N GLY A 34 -8.29 11.53 1.45
CA GLY A 34 -8.55 12.10 2.77
C GLY A 34 -7.97 13.48 2.98
N GLU A 35 -8.39 14.12 4.06
CA GLU A 35 -7.84 15.37 4.59
C GLU A 35 -7.44 15.16 6.05
N GLU A 36 -6.30 15.71 6.49
CA GLU A 36 -5.73 15.44 7.81
C GLU A 36 -6.66 15.81 8.96
N PHE A 37 -7.34 16.95 8.84
CA PHE A 37 -8.17 17.52 9.90
C PHE A 37 -9.67 17.52 9.59
N ASN A 38 -10.07 16.85 8.51
CA ASN A 38 -11.46 16.81 8.06
C ASN A 38 -11.89 15.37 7.76
N ILE A 39 -12.77 14.82 8.60
CA ILE A 39 -13.33 13.48 8.40
C ILE A 39 -14.35 13.41 7.25
N HIS A 40 -14.71 14.55 6.68
CA HIS A 40 -15.63 14.68 5.54
C HIS A 40 -14.89 15.24 4.32
N PRO A 41 -13.99 14.47 3.69
CA PRO A 41 -13.20 14.95 2.57
C PRO A 41 -14.10 15.36 1.40
N ILE A 42 -13.67 16.38 0.67
CA ILE A 42 -14.44 16.92 -0.45
C ILE A 42 -14.30 16.09 -1.73
N HIS A 43 -13.20 15.35 -1.90
CA HIS A 43 -12.89 14.56 -3.11
C HIS A 43 -13.62 13.21 -3.16
N LYS A 44 -14.94 13.21 -2.97
CA LYS A 44 -15.77 12.00 -2.96
C LYS A 44 -15.96 11.38 -4.33
N GLU A 45 -15.82 12.16 -5.39
CA GLU A 45 -15.97 11.70 -6.76
C GLU A 45 -14.98 10.57 -7.09
N VAL A 46 -13.71 10.73 -6.70
CA VAL A 46 -12.67 9.72 -6.93
C VAL A 46 -13.04 8.40 -6.25
N ILE A 47 -13.56 8.46 -5.02
CA ILE A 47 -14.02 7.25 -4.30
C ILE A 47 -15.19 6.61 -5.04
N GLY A 48 -16.17 7.40 -5.49
CA GLY A 48 -17.30 6.91 -6.28
C GLY A 48 -16.87 6.23 -7.60
N GLN A 49 -15.91 6.81 -8.29
CA GLN A 49 -15.35 6.22 -9.51
C GLN A 49 -14.64 4.88 -9.24
N ARG A 50 -13.83 4.77 -8.17
CA ARG A 50 -13.18 3.52 -7.77
C ARG A 50 -14.19 2.45 -7.39
N LEU A 51 -15.23 2.81 -6.61
CA LEU A 51 -16.34 1.91 -6.29
C LEU A 51 -17.04 1.41 -7.56
N GLY A 52 -17.37 2.31 -8.49
CA GLY A 52 -18.00 1.96 -9.77
C GLY A 52 -17.13 1.00 -10.59
N LYS A 53 -15.82 1.26 -10.71
CA LYS A 53 -14.87 0.37 -11.41
C LYS A 53 -14.82 -1.02 -10.75
N SER A 54 -14.77 -1.09 -9.41
CA SER A 54 -14.77 -2.36 -8.69
C SER A 54 -16.07 -3.16 -8.93
N VAL A 55 -17.22 -2.52 -8.91
CA VAL A 55 -18.51 -3.16 -9.23
C VAL A 55 -18.54 -3.66 -10.68
N LEU A 56 -18.08 -2.86 -11.63
CA LEU A 56 -17.99 -3.28 -13.04
C LEU A 56 -17.09 -4.50 -13.21
N LEU A 57 -15.95 -4.54 -12.53
CA LEU A 57 -15.01 -5.66 -12.58
C LEU A 57 -15.60 -6.92 -11.95
N HIS A 58 -16.04 -6.84 -10.69
CA HIS A 58 -16.36 -8.04 -9.88
C HIS A 58 -17.79 -8.52 -10.00
N TYR A 59 -18.73 -7.63 -10.24
CA TYR A 59 -20.15 -8.00 -10.34
C TYR A 59 -20.62 -8.14 -11.78
N TYR A 60 -20.19 -7.23 -12.67
CA TYR A 60 -20.58 -7.26 -14.07
C TYR A 60 -19.56 -7.91 -15.00
N ASN A 61 -18.41 -8.38 -14.48
CA ASN A 61 -17.34 -9.07 -15.23
C ASN A 61 -16.78 -8.27 -16.41
N TYR A 62 -16.72 -6.95 -16.30
CA TYR A 62 -16.04 -6.12 -17.29
C TYR A 62 -14.53 -6.32 -17.22
N SER A 63 -13.85 -6.39 -18.35
CA SER A 63 -12.40 -6.50 -18.42
C SER A 63 -11.74 -5.13 -18.24
N ILE A 64 -11.68 -4.64 -16.99
CA ILE A 64 -11.07 -3.36 -16.61
C ILE A 64 -10.15 -3.53 -15.41
N GLN A 65 -9.20 -2.60 -15.25
CA GLN A 65 -8.37 -2.54 -14.05
C GLN A 65 -9.08 -1.72 -12.96
N GLY A 66 -9.97 -2.35 -12.21
CA GLY A 66 -10.80 -1.71 -11.19
C GLY A 66 -10.20 -1.71 -9.78
N ASP A 67 -9.22 -2.57 -9.51
CA ASP A 67 -8.64 -2.74 -8.18
C ASP A 67 -7.29 -2.06 -8.02
N ALA A 68 -6.91 -1.78 -6.75
CA ALA A 68 -5.58 -1.34 -6.41
C ALA A 68 -4.52 -2.41 -6.77
N PRO A 69 -3.27 -2.00 -7.06
CA PRO A 69 -2.18 -2.94 -7.25
C PRO A 69 -2.01 -3.87 -6.06
N THR A 70 -1.86 -5.18 -6.32
CA THR A 70 -1.65 -6.20 -5.31
C THR A 70 -0.27 -6.83 -5.44
N ILE A 71 0.34 -7.18 -4.32
CA ILE A 71 1.63 -7.87 -4.28
C ILE A 71 1.44 -9.30 -4.77
N ILE A 72 2.26 -9.74 -5.73
CA ILE A 72 2.26 -11.11 -6.27
C ILE A 72 3.48 -11.92 -5.87
N SER A 73 4.62 -11.27 -5.56
CA SER A 73 5.77 -11.94 -4.95
C SER A 73 6.56 -11.02 -4.05
N ILE A 74 7.20 -11.59 -3.04
CA ILE A 74 8.17 -10.95 -2.15
C ILE A 74 9.36 -11.89 -2.07
N GLU A 75 10.53 -11.39 -2.46
CA GLU A 75 11.76 -12.18 -2.49
C GLU A 75 12.88 -11.41 -1.79
N TYR A 76 13.68 -12.09 -0.97
CA TYR A 76 14.85 -11.52 -0.33
C TYR A 76 16.10 -12.20 -0.87
N ILE A 77 16.92 -11.47 -1.63
CA ILE A 77 18.10 -11.98 -2.32
C ILE A 77 19.24 -10.96 -2.14
N ASP A 78 20.41 -11.40 -1.72
CA ASP A 78 21.63 -10.59 -1.65
C ASP A 78 21.42 -9.24 -0.91
N SER A 79 20.82 -9.29 0.27
CA SER A 79 20.51 -8.10 1.09
C SER A 79 19.56 -7.11 0.41
N LYS A 80 18.78 -7.56 -0.57
CA LYS A 80 17.73 -6.77 -1.22
C LYS A 80 16.39 -7.46 -1.10
N LEU A 81 15.35 -6.67 -0.85
CA LEU A 81 13.97 -7.11 -0.88
C LEU A 81 13.33 -6.65 -2.19
N TYR A 82 12.79 -7.59 -2.93
CA TYR A 82 12.08 -7.39 -4.17
C TYR A 82 10.59 -7.58 -3.94
N ILE A 83 9.78 -6.60 -4.27
CA ILE A 83 8.33 -6.68 -4.18
C ILE A 83 7.73 -6.42 -5.55
N LYS A 84 7.13 -7.47 -6.13
CA LYS A 84 6.49 -7.42 -7.44
C LYS A 84 4.98 -7.28 -7.30
N TYR A 85 4.38 -6.45 -8.16
CA TYR A 85 2.95 -6.21 -8.21
C TYR A 85 2.32 -6.82 -9.47
N ASN A 86 1.01 -7.05 -9.43
CA ASN A 86 0.21 -7.60 -10.52
C ASN A 86 0.00 -6.62 -11.70
N GLN A 87 0.47 -5.39 -11.56
CA GLN A 87 0.44 -4.37 -12.60
C GLN A 87 1.65 -3.43 -12.49
N ASN A 88 1.93 -2.67 -13.54
CA ASN A 88 2.97 -1.67 -13.50
C ASN A 88 2.62 -0.54 -12.54
N LEU A 89 3.63 -0.05 -11.86
CA LEU A 89 3.54 1.08 -10.93
C LEU A 89 4.19 2.33 -11.53
N TYR A 90 3.74 3.48 -11.05
CA TYR A 90 4.41 4.75 -11.24
C TYR A 90 4.27 5.61 -9.98
N TYR A 91 5.10 6.63 -9.84
CA TYR A 91 5.03 7.55 -8.71
C TYR A 91 5.09 9.01 -9.18
N LYS A 92 4.57 9.91 -8.36
CA LYS A 92 4.56 11.36 -8.58
C LYS A 92 5.64 12.01 -7.72
N GLY A 93 6.38 12.96 -8.28
CA GLY A 93 7.48 13.63 -7.58
C GLY A 93 8.85 13.01 -7.82
N GLU A 94 9.82 13.36 -6.98
CA GLU A 94 11.22 12.98 -7.17
C GLU A 94 11.55 11.59 -6.63
N ASN A 95 10.94 11.19 -5.52
CA ASN A 95 11.20 9.92 -4.84
C ASN A 95 9.88 9.27 -4.40
N ILE A 96 9.89 7.94 -4.32
CA ILE A 96 8.80 7.17 -3.72
C ILE A 96 8.83 7.38 -2.20
N GLN A 97 7.69 7.77 -1.63
CA GLN A 97 7.56 8.15 -0.22
C GLN A 97 6.81 7.11 0.59
N GLU A 98 6.77 7.32 1.92
CA GLU A 98 5.96 6.58 2.89
C GLU A 98 6.39 5.13 3.14
N PHE A 99 7.61 4.76 2.73
CA PHE A 99 8.21 3.49 3.15
C PHE A 99 9.08 3.68 4.39
N GLU A 100 8.94 2.77 5.34
CA GLU A 100 9.74 2.68 6.55
C GLU A 100 10.19 1.24 6.79
N ILE A 101 11.40 1.07 7.31
CA ILE A 101 11.85 -0.18 7.90
C ILE A 101 11.77 -0.10 9.42
N GLU A 102 11.41 -1.20 10.05
CA GLU A 102 11.38 -1.31 11.51
C GLU A 102 12.39 -2.35 11.99
N ASN A 103 13.20 -1.93 12.98
CA ASN A 103 14.11 -2.78 13.74
C ASN A 103 13.94 -2.47 15.23
N HIS A 104 13.64 -3.48 16.05
CA HIS A 104 13.45 -3.33 17.50
C HIS A 104 12.56 -2.13 17.89
N LEU A 105 11.42 -1.94 17.22
CA LEU A 105 10.46 -0.84 17.40
C LEU A 105 10.98 0.56 17.00
N VAL A 106 12.14 0.64 16.36
CA VAL A 106 12.65 1.89 15.78
C VAL A 106 12.36 1.89 14.29
N ARG A 107 11.61 2.88 13.82
CA ARG A 107 11.28 3.08 12.40
C ARG A 107 12.22 4.10 11.77
N LYS A 108 12.65 3.80 10.54
CA LYS A 108 13.46 4.69 9.72
C LYS A 108 12.92 4.71 8.29
N PRO A 109 12.90 5.87 7.63
CA PRO A 109 12.49 5.94 6.23
C PRO A 109 13.45 5.14 5.34
N ILE A 110 12.89 4.55 4.28
CA ILE A 110 13.65 3.88 3.23
C ILE A 110 13.04 4.23 1.88
N TYR A 111 13.87 4.35 0.87
CA TYR A 111 13.46 4.75 -0.48
C TYR A 111 13.78 3.60 -1.45
N PRO A 112 12.75 2.96 -2.03
CA PRO A 112 12.97 1.90 -3.02
C PRO A 112 13.35 2.46 -4.38
N GLU A 113 14.05 1.63 -5.16
CA GLU A 113 14.13 1.77 -6.61
C GLU A 113 12.89 1.09 -7.22
N LEU A 114 12.25 1.74 -8.21
CA LEU A 114 11.20 1.11 -9.01
C LEU A 114 11.76 0.73 -10.38
N LYS A 115 11.79 -0.57 -10.67
CA LYS A 115 12.29 -1.10 -11.93
C LYS A 115 11.36 -2.20 -12.44
N ASP A 116 10.89 -2.07 -13.67
CA ASP A 116 10.05 -3.06 -14.36
C ASP A 116 8.86 -3.56 -13.51
N GLY A 117 8.18 -2.62 -12.81
CA GLY A 117 7.04 -2.93 -11.93
C GLY A 117 7.40 -3.59 -10.60
N THR A 118 8.70 -3.65 -10.27
CA THR A 118 9.21 -4.22 -9.01
C THR A 118 9.82 -3.11 -8.15
N LEU A 119 9.43 -3.06 -6.89
CA LEU A 119 10.09 -2.24 -5.87
C LEU A 119 11.28 -3.00 -5.29
N ILE A 120 12.44 -2.35 -5.27
CA ILE A 120 13.70 -2.93 -4.80
C ILE A 120 14.22 -2.12 -3.62
N PHE A 121 14.39 -2.76 -2.48
CA PHE A 121 14.88 -2.14 -1.24
C PHE A 121 16.24 -2.74 -0.87
N GLY A 122 17.24 -1.90 -0.56
CA GLY A 122 18.43 -2.34 0.18
C GLY A 122 18.08 -2.49 1.65
N ILE A 123 18.15 -3.70 2.21
CA ILE A 123 17.68 -3.99 3.56
C ILE A 123 18.82 -4.55 4.41
N ASP A 124 19.09 -3.91 5.55
CA ASP A 124 20.05 -4.38 6.54
C ASP A 124 19.62 -5.69 7.19
N GLN A 125 20.60 -6.48 7.65
CA GLN A 125 20.35 -7.79 8.27
C GLN A 125 19.46 -7.73 9.51
N ASP A 126 19.40 -6.60 10.20
CA ASP A 126 18.63 -6.42 11.43
C ASP A 126 17.17 -5.97 11.18
N CYS A 127 16.81 -5.65 9.95
CA CYS A 127 15.45 -5.22 9.62
C CYS A 127 14.47 -6.39 9.81
N THR A 128 13.40 -6.15 10.56
CA THR A 128 12.37 -7.14 10.87
C THR A 128 11.08 -6.90 10.11
N GLN A 129 10.76 -5.65 9.78
CA GLN A 129 9.53 -5.30 9.08
C GLN A 129 9.76 -4.20 8.05
N LEU A 130 9.01 -4.28 6.95
CA LEU A 130 8.81 -3.20 5.99
C LEU A 130 7.37 -2.69 6.12
N LEU A 131 7.24 -1.37 6.22
CA LEU A 131 5.95 -0.70 6.32
C LEU A 131 5.78 0.26 5.14
N TYR A 132 4.55 0.35 4.63
CA TYR A 132 4.17 1.37 3.65
C TYR A 132 2.93 2.13 4.13
N ALA A 133 3.01 3.46 4.14
CA ALA A 133 1.92 4.34 4.52
C ALA A 133 1.30 3.98 5.89
N TYR A 134 2.13 3.48 6.81
CA TYR A 134 1.70 2.91 8.10
C TYR A 134 1.69 3.97 9.20
N LYS A 135 0.97 5.06 8.98
CA LYS A 135 0.73 6.17 9.91
C LYS A 135 -0.70 6.70 9.76
N ASN A 136 -1.14 7.55 10.69
CA ASN A 136 -2.53 8.00 10.72
C ASN A 136 -2.93 8.77 9.46
N TYR A 137 -2.10 9.69 8.98
CA TYR A 137 -2.31 10.44 7.75
C TYR A 137 -1.03 10.39 6.88
N PRO A 138 -0.89 9.41 6.01
CA PRO A 138 0.22 9.32 5.06
C PRO A 138 -0.05 10.14 3.80
N ILE A 139 1.02 10.70 3.23
CA ILE A 139 0.97 11.39 1.93
C ILE A 139 1.59 10.46 0.89
N THR A 140 0.75 9.63 0.28
CA THR A 140 1.20 8.63 -0.68
C THR A 140 1.36 9.20 -2.08
N ASN A 141 2.37 8.71 -2.82
CA ASN A 141 2.63 9.13 -4.19
C ASN A 141 2.87 7.97 -5.17
N LEU A 142 2.60 6.73 -4.75
CA LEU A 142 2.82 5.52 -5.54
C LEU A 142 1.49 4.90 -5.99
N TYR A 143 1.33 4.70 -7.29
CA TYR A 143 0.09 4.31 -7.94
C TYR A 143 0.30 3.17 -8.94
N GLY A 144 -0.75 2.41 -9.18
CA GLY A 144 -0.87 1.58 -10.38
C GLY A 144 -1.15 2.41 -11.62
N ILE A 145 -0.95 1.83 -12.80
CA ILE A 145 -1.27 2.48 -14.08
C ILE A 145 -2.75 2.85 -14.23
N ASN A 146 -3.62 2.29 -13.39
CA ASN A 146 -5.06 2.60 -13.30
C ASN A 146 -5.37 3.79 -12.38
N GLU A 147 -4.35 4.52 -11.90
CA GLU A 147 -4.43 5.68 -10.99
C GLU A 147 -4.97 5.38 -9.59
N ILE A 148 -4.98 4.12 -9.20
CA ILE A 148 -5.32 3.72 -7.83
C ILE A 148 -4.02 3.56 -7.03
N PRO A 149 -3.89 4.16 -5.83
CA PRO A 149 -2.69 3.99 -5.02
C PRO A 149 -2.57 2.56 -4.51
N ILE A 150 -1.36 2.11 -4.22
CA ILE A 150 -1.17 0.84 -3.53
C ILE A 150 -1.75 0.92 -2.11
N ALA A 151 -2.28 -0.19 -1.63
CA ALA A 151 -2.81 -0.27 -0.27
C ALA A 151 -1.69 -0.19 0.76
N PRO A 152 -1.90 0.46 1.93
CA PRO A 152 -0.97 0.38 3.05
C PRO A 152 -0.75 -1.05 3.51
N PHE A 153 0.48 -1.35 3.91
CA PHE A 153 0.81 -2.67 4.41
C PHE A 153 1.91 -2.66 5.47
N ARG A 154 2.02 -3.77 6.17
CA ARG A 154 3.14 -4.13 7.02
C ARG A 154 3.53 -5.57 6.71
N ILE A 155 4.78 -5.78 6.34
CA ILE A 155 5.33 -7.08 5.96
C ILE A 155 6.45 -7.45 6.92
N THR A 156 6.39 -8.66 7.48
CA THR A 156 7.52 -9.24 8.21
C THR A 156 8.54 -9.78 7.22
N ILE A 157 9.80 -9.38 7.38
CA ILE A 157 10.88 -9.80 6.49
C ILE A 157 11.45 -11.10 7.01
N ASN A 158 11.15 -12.20 6.33
CA ASN A 158 11.71 -13.52 6.59
C ASN A 158 13.00 -13.69 5.77
N LYS A 159 14.15 -13.76 6.45
CA LYS A 159 15.46 -13.91 5.82
C LYS A 159 15.94 -15.36 5.70
N ASN A 160 15.09 -16.29 6.13
CA ASN A 160 15.37 -17.72 6.09
C ASN A 160 14.71 -18.34 4.85
N VAL A 161 15.35 -18.14 3.69
CA VAL A 161 15.13 -19.00 2.52
C VAL A 161 16.47 -19.21 1.85
#